data_c64ad333f1017aba88da7be83533c3bc
#
_entry.id   c64ad333f1017aba88da7be83533c3bc
#
_cell.length_a   1.000
_cell.length_b   1.000
_cell.length_c   1.000
_cell.angle_alpha   90.00
_cell.angle_beta   90.00
_cell.angle_gamma   90.00
#
_symmetry.space_group_name_H-M   'P 1'
#
loop_
_entity.id
_entity.type
_entity.pdbx_description
1 polymer ?
#
loop_
_entity_poly.entity_id
_entity_poly.type
_entity_poly.pdbx_seq_one_letter_code
_entity_poly.pdbx_strand_id
1 'polypeptide(L)'
;MAEDFVIEMLHITKEFPGIKANDDITLQLRKGEVHALLGENGAGKSTLMSVLFGLYQPEAGQIRKNGKEVVIRNPNDANALGIGMVHQHFKLVECFSVLDNIILGVEPNKMGFLQKAEARKKVMALSEKYGLRVDPDALISDISVGMQQRVEILKMLYRDNEILIFDEPTAVLTPQEIDELMEIMRGFKKEGKSILFITHKLNEIMAVADRCTVLRKGKYMGTVDIKDTTKEELSRMMVGRDVQLQVEKQPAKPGAVVLDVQNVTMHNDQRKKDSVKDVTFQVHAGEIVCLAGIEGNGQTEFVYGLTGLEKFSSGKVLLDGKEITNESIRQRSKDGMSHIPEDRHKHGLVLDYSLENNMVLQRYWQPEFQHNGFIRSEKVREYSDKLIAQYDVRSGQGSSTIVRSMSGGNQQKAIIAREIDKDPKLLVAVQPTRGLDVGAIEYIHKQIVDERDRGKAVLLVSLELDEVMNLSDRILVMYEGEIVGEFDPKTTTVQELGLYMAGARKQGKE
;
A
#
# COMPACT_ATOMS: atom_id res chain seq x y z
N MET A 1 18.34 -23.57 28.74
CA MET A 1 18.05 -22.29 29.39
C MET A 1 16.62 -21.97 29.04
N ALA A 2 15.76 -21.61 30.03
CA ALA A 2 14.41 -21.17 29.72
C ALA A 2 14.50 -19.94 28.83
N GLU A 3 13.76 -19.91 27.72
CA GLU A 3 13.69 -18.75 26.84
C GLU A 3 13.04 -17.58 27.61
N ASP A 4 13.68 -16.42 27.59
CA ASP A 4 13.23 -15.22 28.33
C ASP A 4 12.25 -14.43 27.46
N PHE A 5 10.96 -14.84 27.47
CA PHE A 5 9.90 -14.14 26.75
C PHE A 5 9.40 -12.93 27.53
N VAL A 6 9.46 -11.75 26.88
CA VAL A 6 8.93 -10.51 27.45
C VAL A 6 7.42 -10.40 27.24
N ILE A 7 6.91 -10.90 26.10
CA ILE A 7 5.48 -11.03 25.79
C ILE A 7 5.20 -12.44 25.27
N GLU A 8 4.11 -13.02 25.77
CA GLU A 8 3.54 -14.26 25.25
C GLU A 8 2.04 -14.05 25.05
N MET A 9 1.58 -14.24 23.83
CA MET A 9 0.17 -14.34 23.48
C MET A 9 -0.10 -15.81 23.19
N LEU A 10 -0.82 -16.49 24.07
CA LEU A 10 -0.99 -17.93 24.02
C LEU A 10 -2.44 -18.29 23.68
N HIS A 11 -2.61 -19.07 22.60
CA HIS A 11 -3.91 -19.58 22.16
C HIS A 11 -4.96 -18.50 21.91
N ILE A 12 -4.55 -17.35 21.36
CA ILE A 12 -5.43 -16.21 21.12
C ILE A 12 -6.44 -16.52 20.03
N THR A 13 -7.72 -16.39 20.37
CA THR A 13 -8.82 -16.44 19.40
C THR A 13 -9.57 -15.13 19.43
N LYS A 14 -9.78 -14.54 18.23
CA LYS A 14 -10.57 -13.33 18.03
C LYS A 14 -11.56 -13.53 16.90
N GLU A 15 -12.85 -13.31 17.22
CA GLU A 15 -13.96 -13.49 16.29
C GLU A 15 -14.67 -12.15 16.02
N PHE A 16 -15.14 -11.97 14.81
CA PHE A 16 -16.07 -10.94 14.38
C PHE A 16 -17.28 -11.61 13.72
N PRO A 17 -18.43 -10.96 13.58
CA PRO A 17 -19.60 -11.56 12.94
C PRO A 17 -19.26 -12.17 11.56
N GLY A 18 -19.33 -13.50 11.48
CA GLY A 18 -19.04 -14.26 10.26
C GLY A 18 -17.56 -14.53 9.94
N ILE A 19 -16.62 -14.05 10.75
CA ILE A 19 -15.17 -14.23 10.49
C ILE A 19 -14.42 -14.51 11.79
N LYS A 20 -13.63 -15.58 11.80
CA LYS A 20 -12.63 -15.83 12.86
C LYS A 20 -11.30 -15.23 12.39
N ALA A 21 -10.99 -14.03 12.88
CA ALA A 21 -9.80 -13.27 12.45
C ALA A 21 -8.49 -13.83 13.01
N ASN A 22 -8.53 -14.37 14.24
CA ASN A 22 -7.43 -15.15 14.83
C ASN A 22 -8.02 -16.44 15.39
N ASP A 23 -7.42 -17.57 15.08
CA ASP A 23 -7.86 -18.92 15.45
C ASP A 23 -6.69 -19.66 16.10
N ASP A 24 -6.68 -19.68 17.44
CA ASP A 24 -5.68 -20.36 18.24
C ASP A 24 -4.23 -19.91 17.95
N ILE A 25 -3.99 -18.57 17.93
CA ILE A 25 -2.68 -18.03 17.63
C ILE A 25 -1.80 -17.97 18.86
N THR A 26 -0.56 -18.49 18.73
CA THR A 26 0.50 -18.31 19.71
C THR A 26 1.62 -17.45 19.12
N LEU A 27 1.95 -16.35 19.80
CA LEU A 27 3.04 -15.43 19.48
C LEU A 27 3.87 -15.18 20.73
N GLN A 28 5.19 -15.36 20.62
CA GLN A 28 6.13 -15.21 21.74
C GLN A 28 7.30 -14.31 21.32
N LEU A 29 7.43 -13.16 22.00
CA LEU A 29 8.50 -12.18 21.80
C LEU A 29 9.58 -12.37 22.86
N ARG A 30 10.83 -12.59 22.44
CA ARG A 30 11.99 -12.65 23.33
C ARG A 30 12.43 -11.25 23.73
N LYS A 31 13.08 -11.13 24.87
CA LYS A 31 13.66 -9.87 25.30
C LYS A 31 14.79 -9.43 24.36
N GLY A 32 14.72 -8.18 23.89
CA GLY A 32 15.78 -7.59 23.04
C GLY A 32 15.87 -8.17 21.63
N GLU A 33 14.78 -8.78 21.10
CA GLU A 33 14.70 -9.23 19.71
C GLU A 33 13.84 -8.31 18.84
N VAL A 34 14.08 -8.36 17.55
CA VAL A 34 13.15 -7.90 16.52
C VAL A 34 12.41 -9.11 15.97
N HIS A 35 11.15 -9.24 16.34
CA HIS A 35 10.28 -10.33 15.92
C HIS A 35 9.32 -9.86 14.83
N ALA A 36 9.44 -10.40 13.63
CA ALA A 36 8.53 -10.08 12.54
C ALA A 36 7.22 -10.88 12.63
N LEU A 37 6.11 -10.23 12.30
CA LEU A 37 4.81 -10.88 12.08
C LEU A 37 4.44 -10.74 10.61
N LEU A 38 4.55 -11.85 9.87
CA LEU A 38 4.32 -11.94 8.45
C LEU A 38 2.97 -12.58 8.12
N GLY A 39 2.34 -12.14 7.07
CA GLY A 39 1.12 -12.73 6.52
C GLY A 39 0.51 -11.84 5.45
N GLU A 40 -0.36 -12.39 4.64
CA GLU A 40 -1.12 -11.64 3.65
C GLU A 40 -2.09 -10.65 4.29
N ASN A 41 -2.63 -9.72 3.50
CA ASN A 41 -3.70 -8.84 3.96
C ASN A 41 -4.92 -9.67 4.37
N GLY A 42 -5.48 -9.37 5.56
CA GLY A 42 -6.55 -10.18 6.14
C GLY A 42 -6.09 -11.46 6.84
N ALA A 43 -4.78 -11.72 6.98
CA ALA A 43 -4.27 -12.87 7.74
C ALA A 43 -4.44 -12.76 9.27
N GLY A 44 -4.93 -11.63 9.78
CA GLY A 44 -5.19 -11.41 11.20
C GLY A 44 -4.06 -10.69 11.96
N LYS A 45 -3.02 -10.19 11.29
CA LYS A 45 -1.86 -9.51 11.90
C LYS A 45 -2.25 -8.31 12.76
N SER A 46 -2.90 -7.30 12.15
CA SER A 46 -3.31 -6.07 12.85
C SER A 46 -4.39 -6.35 13.90
N THR A 47 -5.22 -7.39 13.71
CA THR A 47 -6.18 -7.85 14.74
C THR A 47 -5.44 -8.39 15.96
N LEU A 48 -4.42 -9.24 15.77
CA LEU A 48 -3.62 -9.78 16.86
C LEU A 48 -2.90 -8.68 17.64
N MET A 49 -2.34 -7.68 16.94
CA MET A 49 -1.71 -6.52 17.60
C MET A 49 -2.72 -5.62 18.28
N SER A 50 -3.92 -5.47 17.72
CA SER A 50 -5.02 -4.74 18.37
C SER A 50 -5.49 -5.43 19.67
N VAL A 51 -5.41 -6.76 19.74
CA VAL A 51 -5.62 -7.51 21.01
C VAL A 51 -4.50 -7.19 21.99
N LEU A 52 -3.23 -7.23 21.58
CA LEU A 52 -2.10 -6.92 22.45
C LEU A 52 -2.11 -5.47 22.93
N PHE A 53 -2.58 -4.54 22.12
CA PHE A 53 -2.68 -3.11 22.47
C PHE A 53 -3.99 -2.73 23.18
N GLY A 54 -4.89 -3.71 23.42
CA GLY A 54 -6.13 -3.53 24.20
C GLY A 54 -7.27 -2.85 23.42
N LEU A 55 -7.18 -2.75 22.09
CA LEU A 55 -8.27 -2.25 21.23
C LEU A 55 -9.38 -3.28 21.07
N TYR A 56 -9.03 -4.57 21.10
CA TYR A 56 -9.97 -5.69 21.08
C TYR A 56 -9.70 -6.63 22.26
N GLN A 57 -10.76 -7.27 22.77
CA GLN A 57 -10.64 -8.36 23.72
C GLN A 57 -10.71 -9.68 22.97
N PRO A 58 -9.83 -10.67 23.27
CA PRO A 58 -9.92 -12.00 22.69
C PRO A 58 -11.09 -12.78 23.30
N GLU A 59 -11.68 -13.69 22.54
CA GLU A 59 -12.70 -14.63 23.02
C GLU A 59 -12.06 -15.79 23.79
N ALA A 60 -10.79 -16.13 23.48
CA ALA A 60 -10.03 -17.16 24.20
C ALA A 60 -8.53 -16.84 24.16
N GLY A 61 -7.78 -17.50 25.06
CA GLY A 61 -6.34 -17.33 25.19
C GLY A 61 -5.95 -16.42 26.35
N GLN A 62 -4.64 -16.26 26.53
CA GLN A 62 -4.08 -15.44 27.61
C GLN A 62 -2.86 -14.65 27.10
N ILE A 63 -2.63 -13.48 27.71
CA ILE A 63 -1.44 -12.66 27.47
C ILE A 63 -0.60 -12.70 28.75
N ARG A 64 0.72 -12.92 28.58
CA ARG A 64 1.68 -12.86 29.68
C ARG A 64 2.76 -11.84 29.37
N LYS A 65 3.17 -11.08 30.38
CA LYS A 65 4.36 -10.23 30.36
C LYS A 65 5.37 -10.73 31.37
N ASN A 66 6.59 -11.05 30.94
CA ASN A 66 7.65 -11.62 31.78
C ASN A 66 7.14 -12.85 32.57
N GLY A 67 6.42 -13.75 31.92
CA GLY A 67 5.85 -14.97 32.46
C GLY A 67 4.62 -14.79 33.38
N LYS A 68 4.19 -13.54 33.65
CA LYS A 68 2.99 -13.24 34.48
C LYS A 68 1.81 -12.91 33.60
N GLU A 69 0.67 -13.53 33.85
CA GLU A 69 -0.58 -13.21 33.17
C GLU A 69 -0.98 -11.75 33.40
N VAL A 70 -1.37 -11.07 32.33
CA VAL A 70 -1.82 -9.68 32.35
C VAL A 70 -3.12 -9.54 31.58
N VAL A 71 -3.98 -8.62 32.01
CA VAL A 71 -5.23 -8.28 31.34
C VAL A 71 -5.08 -6.86 30.75
N ILE A 72 -5.15 -6.74 29.43
CA ILE A 72 -5.04 -5.46 28.71
C ILE A 72 -6.42 -5.12 28.17
N ARG A 73 -7.14 -4.20 28.81
CA ARG A 73 -8.52 -3.82 28.46
C ARG A 73 -8.61 -2.65 27.50
N ASN A 74 -7.57 -1.83 27.48
CA ASN A 74 -7.52 -0.59 26.68
C ASN A 74 -6.05 -0.18 26.45
N PRO A 75 -5.78 0.77 25.53
CA PRO A 75 -4.43 1.23 25.24
C PRO A 75 -3.67 1.83 26.45
N ASN A 76 -4.35 2.35 27.46
CA ASN A 76 -3.68 2.87 28.65
C ASN A 76 -3.07 1.73 29.47
N ASP A 77 -3.76 0.57 29.58
CA ASP A 77 -3.22 -0.62 30.23
C ASP A 77 -1.96 -1.11 29.49
N ALA A 78 -1.99 -1.13 28.16
CA ALA A 78 -0.83 -1.48 27.33
C ALA A 78 0.35 -0.53 27.57
N ASN A 79 0.11 0.78 27.56
CA ASN A 79 1.13 1.78 27.87
C ASN A 79 1.69 1.65 29.27
N ALA A 80 0.84 1.38 30.29
CA ALA A 80 1.28 1.14 31.68
C ALA A 80 2.16 -0.11 31.80
N LEU A 81 1.99 -1.08 30.90
CA LEU A 81 2.86 -2.25 30.75
C LEU A 81 4.10 -1.98 29.88
N GLY A 82 4.35 -0.73 29.46
CA GLY A 82 5.49 -0.37 28.62
C GLY A 82 5.38 -0.86 27.18
N ILE A 83 4.17 -1.09 26.66
CA ILE A 83 3.89 -1.48 25.28
C ILE A 83 3.47 -0.24 24.52
N GLY A 84 4.22 0.15 23.48
CA GLY A 84 3.91 1.26 22.57
C GLY A 84 3.65 0.75 21.16
N MET A 85 2.80 1.47 20.41
CA MET A 85 2.45 1.08 19.04
C MET A 85 2.51 2.29 18.09
N VAL A 86 3.16 2.09 16.95
CA VAL A 86 3.05 2.93 15.75
C VAL A 86 2.05 2.28 14.82
N HIS A 87 0.96 2.97 14.52
CA HIS A 87 -0.13 2.44 13.72
C HIS A 87 0.13 2.63 12.22
N GLN A 88 -0.43 1.77 11.38
CA GLN A 88 -0.41 1.85 9.92
C GLN A 88 -0.96 3.19 9.41
N HIS A 89 -2.04 3.69 10.00
CA HIS A 89 -2.56 5.05 9.78
C HIS A 89 -2.24 5.89 11.00
N PHE A 90 -1.45 6.93 10.81
CA PHE A 90 -0.99 7.79 11.90
C PHE A 90 -2.16 8.36 12.72
N LYS A 91 -1.99 8.33 14.03
CA LYS A 91 -2.97 8.86 14.98
C LYS A 91 -2.52 10.24 15.48
N LEU A 92 -2.22 11.13 14.51
CA LEU A 92 -1.82 12.51 14.77
C LEU A 92 -3.00 13.45 14.54
N VAL A 93 -3.03 14.53 15.30
CA VAL A 93 -4.01 15.62 15.17
C VAL A 93 -3.42 16.70 14.27
N GLU A 94 -3.95 16.86 13.07
CA GLU A 94 -3.39 17.71 12.01
C GLU A 94 -3.21 19.18 12.40
N CYS A 95 -4.16 19.74 13.16
CA CYS A 95 -4.14 21.13 13.61
C CYS A 95 -3.25 21.38 14.86
N PHE A 96 -2.58 20.34 15.38
CA PHE A 96 -1.67 20.45 16.53
C PHE A 96 -0.23 20.52 16.06
N SER A 97 0.62 21.12 16.90
CA SER A 97 2.06 21.09 16.68
C SER A 97 2.63 19.69 16.89
N VAL A 98 3.83 19.44 16.36
CA VAL A 98 4.60 18.20 16.60
C VAL A 98 4.74 17.96 18.11
N LEU A 99 5.12 18.98 18.89
CA LEU A 99 5.26 18.86 20.34
C LEU A 99 3.96 18.46 21.00
N ASP A 100 2.85 19.12 20.65
CA ASP A 100 1.54 18.87 21.26
C ASP A 100 1.05 17.45 20.95
N ASN A 101 1.31 16.94 19.74
CA ASN A 101 0.99 15.55 19.40
C ASN A 101 1.81 14.53 20.19
N ILE A 102 3.10 14.79 20.41
CA ILE A 102 3.98 13.85 21.14
C ILE A 102 3.55 13.74 22.61
N ILE A 103 3.19 14.86 23.24
CA ILE A 103 2.82 14.88 24.67
C ILE A 103 1.34 14.56 24.93
N LEU A 104 0.52 14.49 23.91
CA LEU A 104 -0.94 14.29 24.01
C LEU A 104 -1.29 13.06 24.85
N GLY A 105 -2.05 13.25 25.93
CA GLY A 105 -2.46 12.22 26.87
C GLY A 105 -1.42 11.83 27.94
N VAL A 106 -0.25 12.51 27.95
CA VAL A 106 0.81 12.39 28.98
C VAL A 106 1.44 13.75 29.25
N GLU A 107 0.61 14.79 29.17
CA GLU A 107 1.06 16.17 29.30
C GLU A 107 1.69 16.42 30.67
N PRO A 108 2.95 16.88 30.75
CA PRO A 108 3.54 17.26 32.01
C PRO A 108 2.82 18.51 32.56
N ASN A 109 2.24 18.41 33.75
CA ASN A 109 1.55 19.51 34.38
C ASN A 109 2.10 19.78 35.78
N LYS A 110 2.06 21.06 36.20
CA LYS A 110 2.36 21.47 37.55
C LYS A 110 1.28 22.43 38.01
N MET A 111 0.55 22.07 39.09
CA MET A 111 -0.58 22.85 39.60
C MET A 111 -1.66 23.19 38.55
N GLY A 112 -1.92 22.26 37.61
CA GLY A 112 -2.89 22.46 36.52
C GLY A 112 -2.33 23.23 35.31
N PHE A 113 -1.09 23.67 35.32
CA PHE A 113 -0.44 24.37 34.20
C PHE A 113 0.47 23.42 33.43
N LEU A 114 0.31 23.42 32.10
CA LEU A 114 1.08 22.61 31.16
C LEU A 114 2.55 23.05 31.13
N GLN A 115 3.50 22.11 31.29
CA GLN A 115 4.94 22.37 31.33
C GLN A 115 5.60 22.04 29.96
N LYS A 116 5.24 22.78 28.90
CA LYS A 116 5.75 22.55 27.53
C LYS A 116 7.27 22.66 27.39
N ALA A 117 7.91 23.51 28.18
CA ALA A 117 9.38 23.72 28.11
C ALA A 117 10.17 22.48 28.50
N GLU A 118 9.72 21.74 29.52
CA GLU A 118 10.35 20.48 29.96
C GLU A 118 10.12 19.40 28.92
N ALA A 119 8.87 19.27 28.44
CA ALA A 119 8.53 18.32 27.38
C ALA A 119 9.36 18.55 26.11
N ARG A 120 9.51 19.81 25.69
CA ARG A 120 10.34 20.18 24.52
C ARG A 120 11.80 19.71 24.69
N LYS A 121 12.39 19.90 25.86
CA LYS A 121 13.76 19.42 26.12
C LYS A 121 13.87 17.90 25.96
N LYS A 122 12.91 17.14 26.53
CA LYS A 122 12.89 15.68 26.41
C LYS A 122 12.70 15.25 24.94
N VAL A 123 11.78 15.86 24.20
CA VAL A 123 11.54 15.57 22.79
C VAL A 123 12.77 15.85 21.94
N MET A 124 13.42 17.00 22.14
CA MET A 124 14.64 17.34 21.39
C MET A 124 15.80 16.41 21.69
N ALA A 125 15.97 16.00 22.96
CA ALA A 125 16.99 15.02 23.33
C ALA A 125 16.73 13.65 22.68
N LEU A 126 15.49 13.20 22.61
CA LEU A 126 15.12 11.96 21.90
C LEU A 126 15.32 12.09 20.39
N SER A 127 14.91 13.22 19.80
CA SER A 127 15.10 13.53 18.39
C SER A 127 16.58 13.48 17.98
N GLU A 128 17.46 14.07 18.78
CA GLU A 128 18.91 14.05 18.55
C GLU A 128 19.49 12.64 18.75
N LYS A 129 19.11 11.97 19.86
CA LYS A 129 19.63 10.63 20.20
C LYS A 129 19.38 9.60 19.10
N TYR A 130 18.19 9.63 18.49
CA TYR A 130 17.76 8.63 17.49
C TYR A 130 17.83 9.14 16.05
N GLY A 131 18.31 10.35 15.81
CA GLY A 131 18.39 10.96 14.47
C GLY A 131 17.00 11.30 13.87
N LEU A 132 15.93 11.28 14.69
CA LEU A 132 14.56 11.57 14.30
C LEU A 132 14.32 13.10 14.29
N ARG A 133 14.96 13.82 13.39
CA ARG A 133 14.90 15.29 13.35
C ARG A 133 13.47 15.77 13.06
N VAL A 134 12.93 16.62 13.92
CA VAL A 134 11.62 17.26 13.80
C VAL A 134 11.70 18.71 14.28
N ASP A 135 10.84 19.58 13.74
CA ASP A 135 10.58 20.89 14.31
C ASP A 135 9.39 20.79 15.29
N PRO A 136 9.59 21.00 16.60
CA PRO A 136 8.53 20.88 17.60
C PRO A 136 7.36 21.84 17.40
N ASP A 137 7.55 22.95 16.71
CA ASP A 137 6.54 23.99 16.50
C ASP A 137 5.80 23.84 15.17
N ALA A 138 6.29 23.03 14.25
CA ALA A 138 5.60 22.77 12.99
C ALA A 138 4.24 22.11 13.21
N LEU A 139 3.24 22.49 12.41
CA LEU A 139 1.94 21.82 12.41
C LEU A 139 2.04 20.48 11.68
N ILE A 140 1.30 19.50 12.14
CA ILE A 140 1.28 18.17 11.49
C ILE A 140 0.77 18.27 10.06
N SER A 141 -0.19 19.16 9.77
CA SER A 141 -0.69 19.42 8.41
C SER A 141 0.38 19.88 7.42
N ASP A 142 1.47 20.48 7.91
CA ASP A 142 2.48 21.16 7.09
C ASP A 142 3.73 20.33 6.86
N ILE A 143 3.84 19.17 7.53
CA ILE A 143 4.99 18.27 7.42
C ILE A 143 4.70 17.06 6.51
N SER A 144 5.77 16.54 5.88
CA SER A 144 5.67 15.35 5.01
C SER A 144 5.26 14.11 5.80
N VAL A 145 4.77 13.09 5.09
CA VAL A 145 4.35 11.81 5.67
C VAL A 145 5.51 11.11 6.40
N GLY A 146 6.72 11.15 5.84
CA GLY A 146 7.93 10.63 6.51
C GLY A 146 8.25 11.37 7.82
N MET A 147 8.00 12.70 7.86
CA MET A 147 8.13 13.48 9.11
C MET A 147 7.04 13.10 10.12
N GLN A 148 5.78 12.87 9.68
CA GLN A 148 4.69 12.42 10.55
C GLN A 148 5.03 11.08 11.21
N GLN A 149 5.67 10.17 10.48
CA GLN A 149 6.15 8.91 11.04
C GLN A 149 7.20 9.11 12.13
N ARG A 150 8.18 10.02 11.91
CA ARG A 150 9.17 10.35 12.95
C ARG A 150 8.49 10.88 14.22
N VAL A 151 7.41 11.66 14.07
CA VAL A 151 6.60 12.15 15.19
C VAL A 151 5.92 11.00 15.93
N GLU A 152 5.32 10.02 15.23
CA GLU A 152 4.71 8.84 15.87
C GLU A 152 5.74 8.00 16.63
N ILE A 153 6.94 7.82 16.06
CA ILE A 153 8.02 7.11 16.75
C ILE A 153 8.46 7.89 18.01
N LEU A 154 8.65 9.22 17.91
CA LEU A 154 9.00 10.05 19.05
C LEU A 154 7.92 10.05 20.13
N LYS A 155 6.64 10.05 19.77
CA LYS A 155 5.50 9.93 20.67
C LYS A 155 5.54 8.62 21.46
N MET A 156 5.86 7.51 20.81
CA MET A 156 6.04 6.20 21.47
C MET A 156 7.26 6.20 22.40
N LEU A 157 8.40 6.79 21.96
CA LEU A 157 9.63 6.88 22.75
C LEU A 157 9.51 7.82 23.95
N TYR A 158 8.75 8.91 23.82
CA TYR A 158 8.51 9.87 24.89
C TYR A 158 7.87 9.21 26.13
N ARG A 159 7.10 8.13 25.93
CA ARG A 159 6.42 7.33 26.97
C ARG A 159 7.31 6.28 27.61
N ASP A 160 8.60 6.19 27.21
CA ASP A 160 9.60 5.23 27.73
C ASP A 160 9.18 3.75 27.57
N ASN A 161 8.46 3.41 26.51
CA ASN A 161 8.04 2.04 26.23
C ASN A 161 9.25 1.12 25.99
N GLU A 162 9.16 -0.12 26.51
CA GLU A 162 10.19 -1.18 26.37
C GLU A 162 9.87 -2.12 25.21
N ILE A 163 8.59 -2.29 24.90
CA ILE A 163 8.07 -3.15 23.83
C ILE A 163 7.45 -2.25 22.78
N LEU A 164 7.98 -2.31 21.57
CA LEU A 164 7.63 -1.43 20.49
C LEU A 164 6.94 -2.22 19.39
N ILE A 165 5.72 -1.83 19.01
CA ILE A 165 4.96 -2.44 17.92
C ILE A 165 4.98 -1.48 16.73
N PHE A 166 5.43 -1.96 15.57
CA PHE A 166 5.39 -1.23 14.30
C PHE A 166 4.44 -1.95 13.34
N ASP A 167 3.30 -1.36 13.02
CA ASP A 167 2.30 -1.93 12.11
C ASP A 167 2.41 -1.30 10.73
N GLU A 168 3.02 -2.03 9.79
CA GLU A 168 3.30 -1.63 8.39
C GLU A 168 3.93 -0.23 8.26
N PRO A 169 5.03 0.07 8.98
CA PRO A 169 5.55 1.43 9.09
C PRO A 169 6.20 1.95 7.80
N THR A 170 6.38 1.12 6.79
CA THR A 170 7.14 1.45 5.56
C THR A 170 6.26 1.70 4.35
N ALA A 171 4.92 1.66 4.52
CA ALA A 171 3.98 1.72 3.41
C ALA A 171 4.05 3.02 2.57
N VAL A 172 4.53 4.11 3.18
CA VAL A 172 4.54 5.46 2.59
C VAL A 172 5.95 6.10 2.57
N LEU A 173 6.99 5.29 2.81
CA LEU A 173 8.38 5.75 2.91
C LEU A 173 9.15 5.54 1.62
N THR A 174 10.11 6.43 1.37
CA THR A 174 11.14 6.23 0.34
C THR A 174 12.11 5.12 0.78
N PRO A 175 12.85 4.50 -0.16
CA PRO A 175 13.85 3.49 0.18
C PRO A 175 14.88 3.97 1.21
N GLN A 176 15.32 5.23 1.12
CA GLN A 176 16.26 5.81 2.06
C GLN A 176 15.67 5.92 3.47
N GLU A 177 14.40 6.35 3.56
CA GLU A 177 13.68 6.42 4.84
C GLU A 177 13.43 5.02 5.42
N ILE A 178 13.22 4.01 4.57
CA ILE A 178 13.12 2.60 4.99
C ILE A 178 14.45 2.14 5.59
N ASP A 179 15.56 2.39 4.92
CA ASP A 179 16.90 2.04 5.42
C ASP A 179 17.20 2.75 6.75
N GLU A 180 16.86 4.04 6.88
CA GLU A 180 16.98 4.79 8.14
C GLU A 180 16.13 4.15 9.25
N LEU A 181 14.89 3.76 8.96
CA LEU A 181 14.00 3.11 9.93
C LEU A 181 14.58 1.76 10.40
N MET A 182 15.12 0.96 9.47
CA MET A 182 15.77 -0.32 9.82
C MET A 182 16.98 -0.10 10.75
N GLU A 183 17.78 0.94 10.51
CA GLU A 183 18.89 1.29 11.42
C GLU A 183 18.40 1.75 12.80
N ILE A 184 17.34 2.55 12.86
CA ILE A 184 16.71 2.97 14.12
C ILE A 184 16.22 1.75 14.91
N MET A 185 15.58 0.78 14.26
CA MET A 185 15.12 -0.46 14.91
C MET A 185 16.29 -1.29 15.43
N ARG A 186 17.40 -1.39 14.67
CA ARG A 186 18.64 -2.03 15.15
C ARG A 186 19.21 -1.29 16.35
N GLY A 187 19.12 0.04 16.39
CA GLY A 187 19.51 0.88 17.52
C GLY A 187 18.68 0.56 18.76
N PHE A 188 17.35 0.50 18.65
CA PHE A 188 16.47 0.13 19.75
C PHE A 188 16.74 -1.26 20.30
N LYS A 189 17.00 -2.23 19.44
CA LYS A 189 17.40 -3.58 19.84
C LYS A 189 18.70 -3.56 20.64
N LYS A 190 19.73 -2.79 20.21
CA LYS A 190 20.99 -2.65 20.96
C LYS A 190 20.81 -2.03 22.33
N GLU A 191 19.79 -1.19 22.51
CA GLU A 191 19.39 -0.64 23.82
C GLU A 191 18.56 -1.60 24.68
N GLY A 192 18.30 -2.81 24.19
CA GLY A 192 17.55 -3.84 24.90
C GLY A 192 16.04 -3.73 24.76
N LYS A 193 15.52 -2.89 23.88
CA LYS A 193 14.10 -2.84 23.55
C LYS A 193 13.70 -4.06 22.73
N SER A 194 12.49 -4.53 22.92
CA SER A 194 11.92 -5.66 22.16
C SER A 194 10.92 -5.13 21.13
N ILE A 195 10.98 -5.62 19.91
CA ILE A 195 10.24 -5.05 18.78
C ILE A 195 9.37 -6.12 18.13
N LEU A 196 8.06 -5.81 17.94
CA LEU A 196 7.16 -6.54 17.06
C LEU A 196 7.01 -5.71 15.77
N PHE A 197 7.44 -6.29 14.67
CA PHE A 197 7.46 -5.64 13.36
C PHE A 197 6.51 -6.33 12.40
N ILE A 198 5.39 -5.68 12.07
CA ILE A 198 4.39 -6.21 11.19
C ILE A 198 4.66 -5.66 9.78
N THR A 199 4.86 -6.55 8.82
CA THR A 199 5.00 -6.21 7.41
C THR A 199 4.62 -7.40 6.53
N HIS A 200 4.31 -7.15 5.28
CA HIS A 200 4.19 -8.18 4.24
C HIS A 200 5.38 -8.16 3.28
N LYS A 201 6.36 -7.24 3.48
CA LYS A 201 7.54 -7.05 2.63
C LYS A 201 8.70 -7.93 3.13
N LEU A 202 8.99 -9.00 2.38
CA LEU A 202 10.02 -9.98 2.76
C LEU A 202 11.43 -9.37 2.86
N ASN A 203 11.74 -8.38 2.02
CA ASN A 203 13.03 -7.68 2.05
C ASN A 203 13.30 -7.02 3.40
N GLU A 204 12.28 -6.38 3.98
CA GLU A 204 12.38 -5.71 5.26
C GLU A 204 12.59 -6.70 6.40
N ILE A 205 11.85 -7.82 6.38
CA ILE A 205 12.00 -8.90 7.37
C ILE A 205 13.41 -9.44 7.37
N MET A 206 13.92 -9.80 6.18
CA MET A 206 15.28 -10.33 6.03
C MET A 206 16.36 -9.33 6.46
N ALA A 207 16.07 -8.02 6.40
CA ALA A 207 17.02 -6.97 6.74
C ALA A 207 17.16 -6.75 8.25
N VAL A 208 16.10 -6.90 9.05
CA VAL A 208 16.10 -6.42 10.45
C VAL A 208 15.65 -7.46 11.48
N ALA A 209 14.82 -8.44 11.11
CA ALA A 209 14.25 -9.37 12.07
C ALA A 209 15.21 -10.48 12.49
N ASP A 210 15.05 -10.97 13.70
CA ASP A 210 15.73 -12.17 14.22
C ASP A 210 14.90 -13.41 13.97
N ARG A 211 13.60 -13.32 14.24
CA ARG A 211 12.62 -14.39 14.06
C ARG A 211 11.39 -13.83 13.33
N CYS A 212 10.68 -14.73 12.69
CA CYS A 212 9.45 -14.40 11.99
C CYS A 212 8.35 -15.42 12.31
N THR A 213 7.22 -14.93 12.81
CA THR A 213 5.98 -15.71 12.91
C THR A 213 5.13 -15.47 11.68
N VAL A 214 4.67 -16.54 11.04
CA VAL A 214 3.84 -16.46 9.84
C VAL A 214 2.39 -16.78 10.18
N LEU A 215 1.48 -15.89 9.76
CA LEU A 215 0.03 -16.10 9.82
C LEU A 215 -0.56 -16.28 8.44
N ARG A 216 -1.53 -17.17 8.32
CA ARG A 216 -2.30 -17.36 7.09
C ARG A 216 -3.76 -17.64 7.39
N LYS A 217 -4.66 -16.78 6.87
CA LYS A 217 -6.11 -16.91 7.06
C LYS A 217 -6.53 -17.09 8.52
N GLY A 218 -5.96 -16.28 9.40
CA GLY A 218 -6.24 -16.31 10.83
C GLY A 218 -5.57 -17.44 11.59
N LYS A 219 -4.68 -18.23 11.00
CA LYS A 219 -4.02 -19.37 11.65
C LYS A 219 -2.51 -19.19 11.73
N TYR A 220 -1.93 -19.75 12.80
CA TYR A 220 -0.49 -19.84 13.00
C TYR A 220 0.12 -20.89 12.08
N MET A 221 1.11 -20.50 11.26
CA MET A 221 1.79 -21.39 10.33
C MET A 221 3.17 -21.83 10.80
N GLY A 222 3.72 -21.17 11.80
CA GLY A 222 5.02 -21.44 12.37
C GLY A 222 5.81 -20.19 12.69
N THR A 223 6.87 -20.36 13.47
CA THR A 223 7.88 -19.33 13.76
C THR A 223 9.25 -19.87 13.33
N VAL A 224 9.99 -19.07 12.57
CA VAL A 224 11.31 -19.43 12.03
C VAL A 224 12.36 -18.39 12.44
N ASP A 225 13.61 -18.85 12.60
CA ASP A 225 14.76 -17.95 12.73
C ASP A 225 15.15 -17.43 11.34
N ILE A 226 15.34 -16.11 11.20
CA ILE A 226 15.62 -15.48 9.89
C ILE A 226 16.95 -15.96 9.29
N LYS A 227 17.94 -16.24 10.14
CA LYS A 227 19.25 -16.76 9.71
C LYS A 227 19.17 -18.16 9.04
N ASP A 228 18.11 -18.93 9.31
CA ASP A 228 17.93 -20.32 8.90
C ASP A 228 16.83 -20.48 7.84
N THR A 229 16.27 -19.38 7.30
CA THR A 229 15.17 -19.37 6.32
C THR A 229 15.49 -18.53 5.09
N THR A 230 14.68 -18.65 4.05
CA THR A 230 14.78 -17.86 2.80
C THR A 230 13.49 -17.12 2.50
N LYS A 231 13.54 -16.14 1.57
CA LYS A 231 12.34 -15.41 1.11
C LYS A 231 11.31 -16.34 0.50
N GLU A 232 11.78 -17.33 -0.26
CA GLU A 232 10.94 -18.34 -0.93
C GLU A 232 10.20 -19.19 0.11
N GLU A 233 10.89 -19.60 1.19
CA GLU A 233 10.28 -20.37 2.28
C GLU A 233 9.23 -19.54 3.03
N LEU A 234 9.56 -18.31 3.41
CA LEU A 234 8.61 -17.38 4.05
C LEU A 234 7.40 -17.11 3.15
N SER A 235 7.60 -16.91 1.86
CA SER A 235 6.54 -16.74 0.87
C SER A 235 5.65 -17.99 0.79
N ARG A 236 6.25 -19.17 0.72
CA ARG A 236 5.50 -20.43 0.71
C ARG A 236 4.69 -20.66 1.98
N MET A 237 5.22 -20.33 3.16
CA MET A 237 4.47 -20.40 4.42
C MET A 237 3.29 -19.44 4.42
N MET A 238 3.48 -18.22 3.89
CA MET A 238 2.48 -17.16 3.84
C MET A 238 1.33 -17.50 2.88
N VAL A 239 1.65 -17.97 1.67
CA VAL A 239 0.67 -18.23 0.59
C VAL A 239 0.16 -19.67 0.61
N GLY A 240 1.02 -20.62 1.00
CA GLY A 240 0.71 -22.08 1.03
C GLY A 240 1.01 -22.82 -0.27
N ARG A 241 1.67 -22.18 -1.22
CA ARG A 241 2.22 -22.73 -2.45
C ARG A 241 3.50 -22.00 -2.84
N ASP A 242 4.24 -22.54 -3.76
CA ASP A 242 5.35 -21.80 -4.36
C ASP A 242 4.82 -20.57 -5.12
N VAL A 243 5.51 -19.46 -4.99
CA VAL A 243 5.16 -18.17 -5.63
C VAL A 243 6.36 -17.70 -6.42
N GLN A 244 6.12 -17.30 -7.66
CA GLN A 244 7.13 -16.61 -8.45
C GLN A 244 7.13 -15.13 -8.08
N LEU A 245 8.13 -14.70 -7.30
CA LEU A 245 8.29 -13.31 -6.90
C LEU A 245 8.77 -12.40 -8.06
N GLN A 246 9.36 -13.01 -9.10
CA GLN A 246 9.76 -12.33 -10.32
C GLN A 246 8.83 -12.73 -11.46
N VAL A 247 8.41 -11.74 -12.24
CA VAL A 247 7.58 -11.97 -13.42
C VAL A 247 8.48 -12.25 -14.62
N GLU A 248 8.34 -13.43 -15.21
CA GLU A 248 8.99 -13.73 -16.48
C GLU A 248 8.33 -12.91 -17.59
N LYS A 249 9.10 -12.06 -18.27
CA LYS A 249 8.64 -11.28 -19.42
C LYS A 249 9.63 -11.34 -20.57
N GLN A 250 9.09 -11.32 -21.79
CA GLN A 250 9.92 -11.23 -22.99
C GLN A 250 10.55 -9.83 -23.09
N PRO A 251 11.69 -9.67 -23.79
CA PRO A 251 12.20 -8.34 -24.10
C PRO A 251 11.15 -7.48 -24.80
N ALA A 252 10.97 -6.24 -24.34
CA ALA A 252 10.03 -5.32 -24.97
C ALA A 252 10.37 -5.09 -26.45
N LYS A 253 9.35 -4.96 -27.27
CA LYS A 253 9.45 -4.59 -28.70
C LYS A 253 8.57 -3.38 -28.95
N PRO A 254 9.00 -2.18 -28.52
CA PRO A 254 8.21 -0.97 -28.71
C PRO A 254 7.86 -0.74 -30.17
N GLY A 255 6.57 -0.58 -30.45
CA GLY A 255 6.00 -0.31 -31.75
C GLY A 255 5.66 1.18 -31.95
N ALA A 256 4.52 1.45 -32.58
CA ALA A 256 4.03 2.81 -32.77
C ALA A 256 3.66 3.49 -31.43
N VAL A 257 3.71 4.81 -31.41
CA VAL A 257 3.23 5.62 -30.28
C VAL A 257 1.72 5.46 -30.14
N VAL A 258 1.27 5.01 -28.98
CA VAL A 258 -0.16 4.85 -28.64
C VAL A 258 -0.64 6.00 -27.77
N LEU A 259 0.12 6.36 -26.73
CA LEU A 259 -0.17 7.53 -25.89
C LEU A 259 0.92 8.58 -26.13
N ASP A 260 0.50 9.81 -26.42
CA ASP A 260 1.40 10.97 -26.54
C ASP A 260 0.87 12.09 -25.65
N VAL A 261 1.62 12.40 -24.61
CA VAL A 261 1.33 13.45 -23.62
C VAL A 261 2.25 14.62 -23.88
N GLN A 262 1.68 15.80 -24.15
CA GLN A 262 2.41 16.99 -24.58
C GLN A 262 2.14 18.16 -23.65
N ASN A 263 3.13 18.55 -22.84
CA ASN A 263 3.15 19.75 -21.98
C ASN A 263 1.89 19.92 -21.13
N VAL A 264 1.37 18.82 -20.55
CA VAL A 264 0.14 18.90 -19.75
C VAL A 264 0.42 19.49 -18.38
N THR A 265 -0.46 20.41 -17.97
CA THR A 265 -0.44 21.06 -16.66
C THR A 265 -1.83 20.97 -16.03
N MET A 266 -1.89 20.77 -14.72
CA MET A 266 -3.13 20.76 -13.93
C MET A 266 -2.99 21.69 -12.73
N HIS A 267 -3.85 22.70 -12.67
CA HIS A 267 -3.92 23.63 -11.54
C HIS A 267 -4.80 23.05 -10.42
N ASN A 268 -4.35 23.17 -9.19
CA ASN A 268 -5.15 22.82 -8.01
C ASN A 268 -5.63 24.12 -7.34
N ASP A 269 -6.91 24.45 -7.51
CA ASP A 269 -7.51 25.67 -6.98
C ASP A 269 -7.48 25.77 -5.44
N GLN A 270 -7.57 24.61 -4.75
CA GLN A 270 -7.56 24.56 -3.29
C GLN A 270 -6.17 24.89 -2.72
N ARG A 271 -5.13 24.38 -3.36
CA ARG A 271 -3.73 24.59 -2.95
C ARG A 271 -3.09 25.81 -3.64
N LYS A 272 -3.78 26.43 -4.58
CA LYS A 272 -3.28 27.57 -5.40
C LYS A 272 -1.91 27.30 -6.05
N LYS A 273 -1.66 26.06 -6.46
CA LYS A 273 -0.44 25.63 -7.14
C LYS A 273 -0.75 24.54 -8.15
N ASP A 274 0.15 24.35 -9.10
CA ASP A 274 0.03 23.27 -10.07
C ASP A 274 0.37 21.94 -9.41
N SER A 275 -0.52 20.98 -9.54
CA SER A 275 -0.33 19.59 -9.11
C SER A 275 0.36 18.73 -10.16
N VAL A 276 0.24 19.13 -11.44
CA VAL A 276 0.96 18.56 -12.60
C VAL A 276 1.56 19.73 -13.38
N LYS A 277 2.84 19.65 -13.75
CA LYS A 277 3.59 20.77 -14.32
C LYS A 277 4.35 20.31 -15.57
N ASP A 278 3.90 20.76 -16.73
CA ASP A 278 4.59 20.60 -18.02
C ASP A 278 5.02 19.15 -18.32
N VAL A 279 4.15 18.19 -18.03
CA VAL A 279 4.46 16.76 -18.20
C VAL A 279 4.39 16.38 -19.66
N THR A 280 5.47 15.76 -20.16
CA THR A 280 5.62 15.32 -21.56
C THR A 280 6.27 13.94 -21.59
N PHE A 281 5.61 12.96 -22.21
CA PHE A 281 6.15 11.63 -22.47
C PHE A 281 5.28 10.85 -23.47
N GLN A 282 5.80 9.72 -23.94
CA GLN A 282 5.09 8.82 -24.85
C GLN A 282 5.08 7.40 -24.32
N VAL A 283 4.04 6.61 -24.67
CA VAL A 283 3.98 5.18 -24.45
C VAL A 283 3.72 4.47 -25.77
N HIS A 284 4.54 3.46 -26.05
CA HIS A 284 4.49 2.72 -27.31
C HIS A 284 3.67 1.42 -27.16
N ALA A 285 3.16 0.93 -28.28
CA ALA A 285 2.59 -0.41 -28.35
C ALA A 285 3.65 -1.47 -27.95
N GLY A 286 3.27 -2.45 -27.12
CA GLY A 286 4.20 -3.48 -26.64
C GLY A 286 5.19 -3.00 -25.58
N GLU A 287 4.87 -1.91 -24.87
CA GLU A 287 5.70 -1.32 -23.82
C GLU A 287 4.92 -1.12 -22.52
N ILE A 288 5.54 -1.39 -21.38
CA ILE A 288 5.09 -0.95 -20.06
C ILE A 288 5.94 0.24 -19.64
N VAL A 289 5.35 1.43 -19.62
CA VAL A 289 5.95 2.62 -19.01
C VAL A 289 5.37 2.78 -17.60
N CYS A 290 6.24 2.85 -16.59
CA CYS A 290 5.81 3.10 -15.23
C CYS A 290 6.04 4.57 -14.85
N LEU A 291 5.00 5.20 -14.30
CA LEU A 291 5.09 6.48 -13.61
C LEU A 291 5.27 6.20 -12.10
N ALA A 292 6.51 6.22 -11.65
CA ALA A 292 6.90 5.97 -10.28
C ALA A 292 6.97 7.27 -9.45
N GLY A 293 6.80 7.17 -8.15
CA GLY A 293 6.90 8.30 -7.22
C GLY A 293 6.38 7.91 -5.84
N ILE A 294 6.39 8.84 -4.88
CA ILE A 294 5.72 8.69 -3.60
C ILE A 294 4.33 9.34 -3.63
N GLU A 295 3.47 8.96 -2.71
CA GLU A 295 2.10 9.49 -2.61
C GLU A 295 2.11 11.03 -2.47
N GLY A 296 1.28 11.71 -3.26
CA GLY A 296 1.17 13.17 -3.24
C GLY A 296 2.07 13.92 -4.23
N ASN A 297 2.85 13.23 -5.06
CA ASN A 297 3.73 13.85 -6.05
C ASN A 297 3.04 14.22 -7.38
N GLY A 298 1.70 14.06 -7.51
CA GLY A 298 0.92 14.49 -8.68
C GLY A 298 0.49 13.34 -9.61
N GLN A 299 0.84 12.09 -9.32
CA GLN A 299 0.46 10.93 -10.15
C GLN A 299 -1.05 10.76 -10.23
N THR A 300 -1.76 10.88 -9.11
CA THR A 300 -3.23 10.73 -9.03
C THR A 300 -3.92 11.82 -9.85
N GLU A 301 -3.48 13.07 -9.71
CA GLU A 301 -4.02 14.21 -10.46
C GLU A 301 -3.75 14.05 -11.96
N PHE A 302 -2.54 13.63 -12.34
CA PHE A 302 -2.23 13.33 -13.72
C PHE A 302 -3.15 12.26 -14.32
N VAL A 303 -3.37 11.15 -13.58
CA VAL A 303 -4.30 10.08 -14.00
C VAL A 303 -5.72 10.59 -14.12
N TYR A 304 -6.19 11.44 -13.22
CA TYR A 304 -7.54 12.02 -13.29
C TYR A 304 -7.70 12.89 -14.57
N GLY A 305 -6.68 13.67 -14.92
CA GLY A 305 -6.66 14.40 -16.19
C GLY A 305 -6.63 13.46 -17.40
N LEU A 306 -5.76 12.46 -17.39
CA LEU A 306 -5.62 11.48 -18.48
C LEU A 306 -6.90 10.68 -18.71
N THR A 307 -7.59 10.27 -17.65
CA THR A 307 -8.83 9.47 -17.75
C THR A 307 -10.09 10.29 -17.91
N GLY A 308 -10.01 11.63 -17.74
CA GLY A 308 -11.12 12.57 -17.92
C GLY A 308 -12.01 12.72 -16.68
N LEU A 309 -11.55 12.28 -15.52
CA LEU A 309 -12.19 12.56 -14.22
C LEU A 309 -12.03 14.04 -13.84
N GLU A 310 -10.90 14.63 -14.23
CA GLU A 310 -10.61 16.06 -14.10
C GLU A 310 -10.08 16.59 -15.45
N LYS A 311 -9.86 17.90 -15.57
CA LYS A 311 -9.37 18.53 -16.79
C LYS A 311 -7.96 19.07 -16.59
N PHE A 312 -7.10 18.87 -17.58
CA PHE A 312 -5.86 19.62 -17.67
C PHE A 312 -6.11 21.10 -17.92
N SER A 313 -5.32 21.97 -17.31
CA SER A 313 -5.37 23.41 -17.49
C SER A 313 -4.72 23.83 -18.81
N SER A 314 -3.72 23.06 -19.28
CA SER A 314 -3.04 23.26 -20.56
C SER A 314 -2.41 21.96 -21.05
N GLY A 315 -1.88 21.98 -22.28
CA GLY A 315 -1.26 20.84 -22.93
C GLY A 315 -2.23 20.00 -23.76
N LYS A 316 -1.74 18.88 -24.29
CA LYS A 316 -2.50 17.97 -25.16
C LYS A 316 -2.23 16.51 -24.80
N VAL A 317 -3.23 15.68 -25.00
CA VAL A 317 -3.13 14.22 -24.90
C VAL A 317 -3.68 13.61 -26.20
N LEU A 318 -2.86 12.78 -26.83
CA LEU A 318 -3.26 12.04 -28.04
C LEU A 318 -3.26 10.53 -27.72
N LEU A 319 -4.28 9.84 -28.20
CA LEU A 319 -4.41 8.38 -28.15
C LEU A 319 -4.45 7.86 -29.59
N ASP A 320 -3.44 7.08 -30.00
CA ASP A 320 -3.30 6.55 -31.36
C ASP A 320 -3.42 7.67 -32.43
N GLY A 321 -2.75 8.81 -32.15
CA GLY A 321 -2.73 10.00 -33.01
C GLY A 321 -3.99 10.88 -32.94
N LYS A 322 -5.06 10.46 -32.25
CA LYS A 322 -6.28 11.26 -32.05
C LYS A 322 -6.18 12.07 -30.75
N GLU A 323 -6.43 13.37 -30.81
CA GLU A 323 -6.49 14.22 -29.60
C GLU A 323 -7.72 13.86 -28.76
N ILE A 324 -7.47 13.55 -27.47
CA ILE A 324 -8.50 13.17 -26.50
C ILE A 324 -8.57 14.10 -25.30
N THR A 325 -7.83 15.20 -25.30
CA THR A 325 -7.65 16.10 -24.14
C THR A 325 -8.97 16.51 -23.48
N ASN A 326 -9.97 16.86 -24.30
CA ASN A 326 -11.28 17.31 -23.84
C ASN A 326 -12.42 16.29 -24.05
N GLU A 327 -12.07 15.06 -24.45
CA GLU A 327 -13.06 14.01 -24.66
C GLU A 327 -13.64 13.51 -23.35
N SER A 328 -14.91 13.08 -23.40
CA SER A 328 -15.58 12.46 -22.23
C SER A 328 -14.95 11.10 -21.89
N ILE A 329 -15.10 10.66 -20.64
CA ILE A 329 -14.66 9.32 -20.17
C ILE A 329 -15.18 8.21 -21.10
N ARG A 330 -16.46 8.28 -21.50
CA ARG A 330 -17.05 7.30 -22.44
C ARG A 330 -16.39 7.32 -23.81
N GLN A 331 -16.02 8.51 -24.32
CA GLN A 331 -15.38 8.62 -25.63
C GLN A 331 -13.94 8.08 -25.57
N ARG A 332 -13.18 8.40 -24.53
CA ARG A 332 -11.83 7.83 -24.31
C ARG A 332 -11.87 6.30 -24.24
N SER A 333 -12.88 5.73 -23.58
CA SER A 333 -13.08 4.27 -23.55
C SER A 333 -13.40 3.68 -24.92
N LYS A 334 -14.22 4.38 -25.74
CA LYS A 334 -14.51 3.98 -27.14
C LYS A 334 -13.28 4.07 -28.04
N ASP A 335 -12.42 5.03 -27.80
CA ASP A 335 -11.19 5.24 -28.57
C ASP A 335 -10.09 4.22 -28.21
N GLY A 336 -10.32 3.39 -27.18
CA GLY A 336 -9.46 2.27 -26.82
C GLY A 336 -8.66 2.46 -25.52
N MET A 337 -9.10 3.34 -24.62
CA MET A 337 -8.52 3.45 -23.28
C MET A 337 -9.26 2.57 -22.26
N SER A 338 -8.54 1.79 -21.50
CA SER A 338 -9.02 1.10 -20.28
C SER A 338 -8.31 1.62 -19.05
N HIS A 339 -9.00 1.63 -17.91
CA HIS A 339 -8.49 2.17 -16.66
C HIS A 339 -8.78 1.24 -15.49
N ILE A 340 -7.73 0.73 -14.87
CA ILE A 340 -7.76 0.05 -13.57
C ILE A 340 -7.45 1.12 -12.53
N PRO A 341 -8.44 1.59 -11.73
CA PRO A 341 -8.27 2.71 -10.82
C PRO A 341 -7.54 2.31 -9.54
N GLU A 342 -6.88 3.28 -8.91
CA GLU A 342 -6.23 3.15 -7.61
C GLU A 342 -7.21 2.71 -6.52
N ASP A 343 -8.33 3.42 -6.40
CA ASP A 343 -9.39 3.09 -5.45
C ASP A 343 -10.52 2.33 -6.16
N ARG A 344 -10.53 1.00 -5.96
CA ARG A 344 -11.52 0.09 -6.53
C ARG A 344 -12.93 0.33 -6.04
N HIS A 345 -13.10 0.90 -4.82
CA HIS A 345 -14.41 1.14 -4.24
C HIS A 345 -15.00 2.49 -4.68
N LYS A 346 -14.15 3.49 -4.88
CA LYS A 346 -14.58 4.84 -5.28
C LYS A 346 -14.81 4.95 -6.80
N HIS A 347 -13.92 4.33 -7.59
CA HIS A 347 -13.88 4.51 -9.04
C HIS A 347 -13.99 3.21 -9.84
N GLY A 348 -13.78 2.04 -9.20
CA GLY A 348 -13.73 0.76 -9.91
C GLY A 348 -15.07 0.03 -9.95
N LEU A 349 -15.81 -0.01 -8.86
CA LEU A 349 -16.98 -0.88 -8.69
C LEU A 349 -18.13 -0.14 -8.01
N VAL A 350 -19.36 -0.54 -8.34
CA VAL A 350 -20.56 -0.19 -7.58
C VAL A 350 -20.82 -1.34 -6.61
N LEU A 351 -20.42 -1.16 -5.35
CA LEU A 351 -20.34 -2.24 -4.36
C LEU A 351 -21.68 -2.95 -4.09
N ASP A 352 -22.79 -2.21 -4.17
CA ASP A 352 -24.14 -2.75 -3.91
C ASP A 352 -24.80 -3.38 -5.15
N TYR A 353 -24.11 -3.36 -6.30
CA TYR A 353 -24.56 -4.04 -7.50
C TYR A 353 -24.03 -5.48 -7.56
N SER A 354 -24.74 -6.32 -8.33
CA SER A 354 -24.26 -7.66 -8.66
C SER A 354 -22.97 -7.60 -9.49
N LEU A 355 -22.23 -8.69 -9.49
CA LEU A 355 -21.03 -8.84 -10.30
C LEU A 355 -21.35 -8.70 -11.79
N GLU A 356 -22.45 -9.30 -12.28
CA GLU A 356 -22.89 -9.18 -13.68
C GLU A 356 -23.13 -7.71 -14.08
N ASN A 357 -23.75 -6.90 -13.23
CA ASN A 357 -24.00 -5.50 -13.51
C ASN A 357 -22.68 -4.68 -13.51
N ASN A 358 -21.74 -5.02 -12.62
CA ASN A 358 -20.41 -4.40 -12.61
C ASN A 358 -19.57 -4.76 -13.86
N MET A 359 -19.73 -5.99 -14.40
CA MET A 359 -19.00 -6.40 -15.61
C MET A 359 -19.41 -5.59 -16.85
N VAL A 360 -20.67 -5.19 -16.95
CA VAL A 360 -21.18 -4.40 -18.09
C VAL A 360 -21.29 -2.91 -17.83
N LEU A 361 -20.86 -2.43 -16.65
CA LEU A 361 -21.07 -1.05 -16.19
C LEU A 361 -20.65 0.02 -17.20
N GLN A 362 -19.60 -0.22 -17.96
CA GLN A 362 -19.08 0.69 -18.99
C GLN A 362 -19.57 0.37 -20.41
N ARG A 363 -20.32 -0.73 -20.61
CA ARG A 363 -20.75 -1.27 -21.91
C ARG A 363 -22.25 -1.47 -22.03
N TYR A 364 -23.04 -1.26 -20.97
CA TYR A 364 -24.48 -1.52 -20.92
C TYR A 364 -25.27 -0.89 -22.09
N TRP A 365 -24.76 0.19 -22.66
CA TRP A 365 -25.37 0.91 -23.78
C TRP A 365 -25.13 0.25 -25.15
N GLN A 366 -24.25 -0.75 -25.25
CA GLN A 366 -23.99 -1.46 -26.49
C GLN A 366 -25.21 -2.31 -26.91
N PRO A 367 -25.46 -2.46 -28.22
CA PRO A 367 -26.60 -3.24 -28.72
C PRO A 367 -26.66 -4.69 -28.24
N GLU A 368 -25.52 -5.26 -27.87
CA GLU A 368 -25.42 -6.59 -27.28
C GLU A 368 -26.15 -6.68 -25.94
N PHE A 369 -25.99 -5.65 -25.08
CA PHE A 369 -26.53 -5.66 -23.72
C PHE A 369 -27.82 -4.91 -23.52
N GLN A 370 -28.32 -4.20 -24.54
CA GLN A 370 -29.60 -3.50 -24.47
C GLN A 370 -30.34 -3.56 -25.81
N HIS A 371 -31.67 -3.43 -25.73
CA HIS A 371 -32.56 -3.24 -26.88
C HIS A 371 -33.60 -2.19 -26.53
N ASN A 372 -33.72 -1.15 -27.36
CA ASN A 372 -34.64 -0.03 -27.15
C ASN A 372 -34.61 0.59 -25.73
N GLY A 373 -33.42 0.66 -25.10
CA GLY A 373 -33.25 1.18 -23.76
C GLY A 373 -33.46 0.19 -22.61
N PHE A 374 -33.87 -1.04 -22.91
CA PHE A 374 -34.04 -2.11 -21.92
C PHE A 374 -32.82 -3.03 -21.89
N ILE A 375 -32.30 -3.28 -20.69
CA ILE A 375 -31.16 -4.19 -20.48
C ILE A 375 -31.59 -5.64 -20.76
N ARG A 376 -30.74 -6.35 -21.50
CA ARG A 376 -30.90 -7.78 -21.83
C ARG A 376 -30.20 -8.62 -20.76
N SER A 377 -30.87 -8.85 -19.64
CA SER A 377 -30.29 -9.49 -18.45
C SER A 377 -29.64 -10.86 -18.73
N GLU A 378 -30.24 -11.66 -19.64
CA GLU A 378 -29.65 -12.94 -20.05
C GLU A 378 -28.27 -12.75 -20.72
N LYS A 379 -28.14 -11.77 -21.63
CA LYS A 379 -26.90 -11.48 -22.33
C LYS A 379 -25.85 -10.92 -21.38
N VAL A 380 -26.25 -10.09 -20.42
CA VAL A 380 -25.39 -9.57 -19.35
C VAL A 380 -24.84 -10.73 -18.51
N ARG A 381 -25.71 -11.68 -18.15
CA ARG A 381 -25.31 -12.86 -17.37
C ARG A 381 -24.38 -13.79 -18.14
N GLU A 382 -24.73 -14.16 -19.38
CA GLU A 382 -23.86 -14.97 -20.26
C GLU A 382 -22.45 -14.36 -20.38
N TYR A 383 -22.38 -13.07 -20.62
CA TYR A 383 -21.12 -12.34 -20.72
C TYR A 383 -20.33 -12.34 -19.40
N SER A 384 -21.02 -12.07 -18.29
CA SER A 384 -20.39 -12.06 -16.97
C SER A 384 -19.87 -13.44 -16.58
N ASP A 385 -20.63 -14.50 -16.81
CA ASP A 385 -20.22 -15.88 -16.50
C ASP A 385 -18.99 -16.30 -17.34
N LYS A 386 -18.93 -15.87 -18.61
CA LYS A 386 -17.73 -16.04 -19.45
C LYS A 386 -16.50 -15.37 -18.81
N LEU A 387 -16.61 -14.12 -18.39
CA LEU A 387 -15.49 -13.40 -17.77
C LEU A 387 -15.10 -13.99 -16.42
N ILE A 388 -16.05 -14.38 -15.59
CA ILE A 388 -15.81 -15.04 -14.31
C ILE A 388 -14.96 -16.30 -14.50
N ALA A 389 -15.31 -17.13 -15.49
CA ALA A 389 -14.58 -18.34 -15.80
C ALA A 389 -13.17 -18.05 -16.38
N GLN A 390 -13.08 -17.11 -17.33
CA GLN A 390 -11.83 -16.77 -18.03
C GLN A 390 -10.79 -16.15 -17.09
N TYR A 391 -11.22 -15.31 -16.13
CA TYR A 391 -10.32 -14.57 -15.25
C TYR A 391 -10.25 -15.13 -13.82
N ASP A 392 -10.78 -16.34 -13.58
CA ASP A 392 -10.79 -16.99 -12.25
C ASP A 392 -11.33 -16.05 -11.16
N VAL A 393 -12.44 -15.38 -11.41
CA VAL A 393 -13.12 -14.53 -10.43
C VAL A 393 -13.94 -15.41 -9.50
N ARG A 394 -13.59 -15.48 -8.23
CA ARG A 394 -14.32 -16.31 -7.25
C ARG A 394 -15.39 -15.49 -6.56
N SER A 395 -16.62 -15.99 -6.60
CA SER A 395 -17.80 -15.35 -6.03
C SER A 395 -18.73 -16.39 -5.41
N GLY A 396 -19.44 -16.02 -4.35
CA GLY A 396 -20.25 -16.98 -3.57
C GLY A 396 -21.52 -17.48 -4.31
N GLN A 397 -22.07 -16.67 -5.21
CA GLN A 397 -23.30 -16.94 -5.95
C GLN A 397 -23.15 -16.70 -7.47
N GLY A 398 -21.94 -16.93 -8.01
CA GLY A 398 -21.65 -16.65 -9.41
C GLY A 398 -21.83 -15.18 -9.77
N SER A 399 -22.33 -14.90 -10.97
CA SER A 399 -22.55 -13.55 -11.50
C SER A 399 -23.56 -12.70 -10.71
N SER A 400 -24.46 -13.33 -9.94
CA SER A 400 -25.45 -12.63 -9.10
C SER A 400 -24.87 -12.14 -7.75
N THR A 401 -23.63 -12.49 -7.40
CA THR A 401 -23.00 -12.08 -6.14
C THR A 401 -22.93 -10.56 -6.01
N ILE A 402 -23.38 -10.02 -4.89
CA ILE A 402 -23.19 -8.59 -4.56
C ILE A 402 -21.71 -8.34 -4.30
N VAL A 403 -21.12 -7.40 -5.04
CA VAL A 403 -19.67 -7.18 -5.08
C VAL A 403 -19.08 -6.80 -3.73
N ARG A 404 -19.83 -6.12 -2.86
CA ARG A 404 -19.44 -5.79 -1.49
C ARG A 404 -19.04 -7.02 -0.67
N SER A 405 -19.64 -8.19 -0.93
CA SER A 405 -19.36 -9.43 -0.19
C SER A 405 -18.11 -10.18 -0.69
N MET A 406 -17.50 -9.72 -1.78
CA MET A 406 -16.34 -10.37 -2.37
C MET A 406 -15.04 -9.92 -1.69
N SER A 407 -14.02 -10.77 -1.69
CA SER A 407 -12.67 -10.37 -1.25
C SER A 407 -12.04 -9.32 -2.18
N GLY A 408 -11.14 -8.48 -1.64
CA GLY A 408 -10.45 -7.45 -2.41
C GLY A 408 -9.74 -7.98 -3.66
N GLY A 409 -9.10 -9.16 -3.58
CA GLY A 409 -8.46 -9.81 -4.72
C GLY A 409 -9.47 -10.19 -5.83
N ASN A 410 -10.63 -10.71 -5.48
CA ASN A 410 -11.67 -11.04 -6.47
C ASN A 410 -12.38 -9.81 -7.03
N GLN A 411 -12.55 -8.75 -6.24
CA GLN A 411 -13.00 -7.44 -6.72
C GLN A 411 -12.04 -6.89 -7.77
N GLN A 412 -10.73 -6.96 -7.51
CA GLN A 412 -9.71 -6.49 -8.44
C GLN A 412 -9.66 -7.35 -9.72
N LYS A 413 -9.76 -8.67 -9.60
CA LYS A 413 -9.87 -9.57 -10.76
C LYS A 413 -11.10 -9.22 -11.62
N ALA A 414 -12.21 -8.85 -11.00
CA ALA A 414 -13.41 -8.41 -11.73
C ALA A 414 -13.18 -7.11 -12.52
N ILE A 415 -12.49 -6.12 -11.93
CA ILE A 415 -12.12 -4.90 -12.63
C ILE A 415 -11.20 -5.22 -13.81
N ILE A 416 -10.15 -6.01 -13.58
CA ILE A 416 -9.18 -6.41 -14.61
C ILE A 416 -9.87 -7.15 -15.75
N ALA A 417 -10.73 -8.12 -15.43
CA ALA A 417 -11.50 -8.85 -16.43
C ALA A 417 -12.32 -7.92 -17.33
N ARG A 418 -13.04 -6.97 -16.72
CA ARG A 418 -13.84 -5.96 -17.43
C ARG A 418 -12.98 -5.05 -18.29
N GLU A 419 -11.84 -4.58 -17.77
CA GLU A 419 -11.00 -3.61 -18.46
C GLU A 419 -10.20 -4.24 -19.61
N ILE A 420 -9.71 -5.47 -19.44
CA ILE A 420 -8.94 -6.20 -20.46
C ILE A 420 -9.83 -6.77 -21.57
N ASP A 421 -11.03 -7.29 -21.23
CA ASP A 421 -11.95 -7.84 -22.27
C ASP A 421 -12.47 -6.77 -23.25
N LYS A 422 -12.28 -5.49 -22.95
CA LYS A 422 -12.55 -4.41 -23.91
C LYS A 422 -11.54 -4.35 -25.07
N ASP A 423 -10.47 -5.13 -25.01
CA ASP A 423 -9.34 -5.13 -25.94
C ASP A 423 -8.75 -3.73 -26.16
N PRO A 424 -8.26 -3.07 -25.08
CA PRO A 424 -7.81 -1.69 -25.18
C PRO A 424 -6.54 -1.54 -26.03
N LYS A 425 -6.34 -0.35 -26.61
CA LYS A 425 -5.05 0.08 -27.17
C LYS A 425 -4.09 0.52 -26.06
N LEU A 426 -4.64 1.21 -25.05
CA LEU A 426 -3.94 1.70 -23.85
C LEU A 426 -4.61 1.17 -22.58
N LEU A 427 -3.86 0.46 -21.78
CA LEU A 427 -4.24 0.07 -20.41
C LEU A 427 -3.56 1.00 -19.40
N VAL A 428 -4.33 1.82 -18.70
CA VAL A 428 -3.87 2.63 -17.57
C VAL A 428 -4.11 1.84 -16.29
N ALA A 429 -3.05 1.35 -15.66
CA ALA A 429 -3.11 0.54 -14.44
C ALA A 429 -2.53 1.32 -13.26
N VAL A 430 -3.38 1.76 -12.33
CA VAL A 430 -2.98 2.59 -11.20
C VAL A 430 -3.01 1.78 -9.93
N GLN A 431 -1.84 1.58 -9.32
CA GLN A 431 -1.66 0.76 -8.12
C GLN A 431 -2.47 -0.56 -8.16
N PRO A 432 -2.34 -1.34 -9.25
CA PRO A 432 -3.26 -2.44 -9.54
C PRO A 432 -3.24 -3.55 -8.50
N THR A 433 -2.19 -3.60 -7.68
CA THR A 433 -1.96 -4.63 -6.66
C THR A 433 -2.13 -4.12 -5.23
N ARG A 434 -2.46 -2.83 -5.03
CA ARG A 434 -2.55 -2.21 -3.71
C ARG A 434 -3.52 -2.97 -2.79
N GLY A 435 -2.98 -3.40 -1.64
CA GLY A 435 -3.78 -4.04 -0.59
C GLY A 435 -4.26 -5.46 -0.93
N LEU A 436 -3.59 -6.15 -1.85
CA LEU A 436 -3.93 -7.51 -2.26
C LEU A 436 -2.98 -8.54 -1.64
N ASP A 437 -3.41 -9.80 -1.69
CA ASP A 437 -2.57 -10.94 -1.35
C ASP A 437 -1.59 -11.28 -2.49
N VAL A 438 -0.49 -11.95 -2.15
CA VAL A 438 0.59 -12.28 -3.11
C VAL A 438 0.09 -13.10 -4.29
N GLY A 439 -0.89 -13.99 -4.06
CA GLY A 439 -1.47 -14.78 -5.14
C GLY A 439 -2.26 -13.94 -6.15
N ALA A 440 -2.96 -12.91 -5.67
CA ALA A 440 -3.65 -11.96 -6.54
C ALA A 440 -2.63 -11.05 -7.25
N ILE A 441 -1.56 -10.62 -6.58
CA ILE A 441 -0.48 -9.82 -7.17
C ILE A 441 0.15 -10.55 -8.34
N GLU A 442 0.59 -11.80 -8.15
CA GLU A 442 1.18 -12.64 -9.19
C GLU A 442 0.27 -12.76 -10.42
N TYR A 443 -1.03 -13.00 -10.18
CA TYR A 443 -2.02 -13.09 -11.24
C TYR A 443 -2.14 -11.77 -12.02
N ILE A 444 -2.23 -10.65 -11.33
CA ILE A 444 -2.41 -9.31 -11.93
C ILE A 444 -1.18 -8.91 -12.74
N HIS A 445 0.01 -9.13 -12.20
CA HIS A 445 1.26 -8.88 -12.90
C HIS A 445 1.32 -9.64 -14.23
N LYS A 446 0.92 -10.92 -14.20
CA LYS A 446 0.85 -11.73 -15.40
C LYS A 446 -0.13 -11.14 -16.43
N GLN A 447 -1.34 -10.72 -16.02
CA GLN A 447 -2.31 -10.11 -16.93
C GLN A 447 -1.77 -8.82 -17.58
N ILE A 448 -1.08 -7.97 -16.82
CA ILE A 448 -0.46 -6.73 -17.32
C ILE A 448 0.63 -7.04 -18.35
N VAL A 449 1.50 -8.02 -18.06
CA VAL A 449 2.55 -8.46 -18.98
C VAL A 449 1.97 -9.12 -20.22
N ASP A 450 0.94 -9.95 -20.09
CA ASP A 450 0.23 -10.58 -21.20
C ASP A 450 -0.37 -9.53 -22.17
N GLU A 451 -0.93 -8.43 -21.65
CA GLU A 451 -1.43 -7.33 -22.47
C GLU A 451 -0.30 -6.63 -23.24
N ARG A 452 0.81 -6.33 -22.57
CA ARG A 452 2.00 -5.78 -23.22
C ARG A 452 2.53 -6.71 -24.33
N ASP A 453 2.62 -8.00 -24.06
CA ASP A 453 3.13 -9.00 -25.00
C ASP A 453 2.19 -9.21 -26.21
N ARG A 454 0.89 -8.90 -26.05
CA ARG A 454 -0.08 -8.79 -27.16
C ARG A 454 0.06 -7.51 -27.98
N GLY A 455 1.04 -6.66 -27.66
CA GLY A 455 1.29 -5.40 -28.38
C GLY A 455 0.47 -4.22 -27.90
N LYS A 456 -0.16 -4.29 -26.72
CA LYS A 456 -0.87 -3.15 -26.11
C LYS A 456 0.13 -2.19 -25.45
N ALA A 457 -0.22 -0.91 -25.38
CA ALA A 457 0.48 0.05 -24.55
C ALA A 457 -0.01 -0.04 -23.11
N VAL A 458 0.89 -0.02 -22.15
CA VAL A 458 0.55 -0.03 -20.74
C VAL A 458 1.21 1.15 -20.03
N LEU A 459 0.39 2.00 -19.40
CA LEU A 459 0.85 2.98 -18.44
C LEU A 459 0.57 2.44 -17.03
N LEU A 460 1.61 2.01 -16.36
CA LEU A 460 1.58 1.58 -14.97
C LEU A 460 1.85 2.78 -14.06
N VAL A 461 1.06 2.99 -13.04
CA VAL A 461 1.35 3.94 -11.96
C VAL A 461 1.47 3.14 -10.68
N SER A 462 2.65 3.11 -10.09
CA SER A 462 2.91 2.32 -8.87
C SER A 462 3.82 3.06 -7.90
N LEU A 463 3.52 2.88 -6.61
CA LEU A 463 4.34 3.34 -5.50
C LEU A 463 5.23 2.21 -4.96
N GLU A 464 4.96 0.96 -5.36
CA GLU A 464 5.70 -0.23 -4.92
C GLU A 464 6.90 -0.46 -5.85
N LEU A 465 8.10 -0.18 -5.35
CA LEU A 465 9.33 -0.26 -6.17
C LEU A 465 9.63 -1.68 -6.70
N ASP A 466 9.24 -2.72 -5.97
CA ASP A 466 9.34 -4.09 -6.47
C ASP A 466 8.44 -4.30 -7.71
N GLU A 467 7.23 -3.74 -7.73
CA GLU A 467 6.34 -3.76 -8.90
C GLU A 467 6.92 -2.94 -10.05
N VAL A 468 7.42 -1.72 -9.75
CA VAL A 468 8.08 -0.83 -10.72
C VAL A 468 9.25 -1.55 -11.40
N MET A 469 10.17 -2.13 -10.64
CA MET A 469 11.37 -2.79 -11.17
C MET A 469 11.05 -4.07 -11.95
N ASN A 470 10.05 -4.84 -11.51
CA ASN A 470 9.73 -6.13 -12.12
C ASN A 470 8.90 -6.00 -13.41
N LEU A 471 7.98 -5.04 -13.48
CA LEU A 471 7.05 -4.96 -14.61
C LEU A 471 7.51 -4.00 -15.71
N SER A 472 8.18 -2.89 -15.35
CA SER A 472 8.45 -1.81 -16.29
C SER A 472 9.45 -2.19 -17.37
N ASP A 473 9.26 -1.64 -18.55
CA ASP A 473 10.27 -1.60 -19.62
C ASP A 473 10.99 -0.24 -19.59
N ARG A 474 10.30 0.79 -19.07
CA ARG A 474 10.82 2.14 -18.89
C ARG A 474 10.15 2.78 -17.65
N ILE A 475 10.91 3.51 -16.85
CA ILE A 475 10.47 4.14 -15.62
C ILE A 475 10.59 5.65 -15.74
N LEU A 476 9.48 6.35 -15.52
CA LEU A 476 9.43 7.80 -15.36
C LEU A 476 9.24 8.08 -13.87
N VAL A 477 10.06 8.96 -13.28
CA VAL A 477 9.92 9.35 -11.88
C VAL A 477 9.26 10.72 -11.81
N MET A 478 8.14 10.80 -11.05
CA MET A 478 7.44 12.06 -10.81
C MET A 478 7.73 12.57 -9.39
N TYR A 479 8.08 13.85 -9.31
CA TYR A 479 8.27 14.59 -8.06
C TYR A 479 7.64 15.98 -8.17
N GLU A 480 6.81 16.36 -7.19
CA GLU A 480 6.08 17.65 -7.14
C GLU A 480 5.41 18.07 -8.47
N GLY A 481 4.82 17.10 -9.18
CA GLY A 481 4.08 17.30 -10.42
C GLY A 481 4.95 17.34 -11.69
N GLU A 482 6.26 17.17 -11.59
CA GLU A 482 7.20 17.16 -12.73
C GLU A 482 7.79 15.77 -12.95
N ILE A 483 8.08 15.39 -14.19
CA ILE A 483 8.95 14.24 -14.47
C ILE A 483 10.39 14.68 -14.24
N VAL A 484 11.02 14.08 -13.21
CA VAL A 484 12.39 14.43 -12.78
C VAL A 484 13.46 13.48 -13.30
N GLY A 485 13.07 12.37 -13.91
CA GLY A 485 14.00 11.42 -14.53
C GLY A 485 13.32 10.31 -15.28
N GLU A 486 14.04 9.74 -16.24
CA GLU A 486 13.66 8.56 -17.04
C GLU A 486 14.76 7.50 -16.91
N PHE A 487 14.38 6.23 -16.67
CA PHE A 487 15.30 5.15 -16.33
C PHE A 487 14.94 3.84 -17.04
N ASP A 488 15.97 3.04 -17.30
CA ASP A 488 15.83 1.63 -17.69
C ASP A 488 15.93 0.77 -16.40
N PRO A 489 14.92 -0.06 -16.10
CA PRO A 489 14.92 -0.91 -14.91
C PRO A 489 16.08 -1.91 -14.86
N LYS A 490 16.75 -2.18 -15.99
CA LYS A 490 17.90 -3.10 -16.06
C LYS A 490 19.21 -2.46 -15.59
N THR A 491 19.30 -1.14 -15.66
CA THR A 491 20.55 -0.39 -15.38
C THR A 491 20.47 0.49 -14.15
N THR A 492 19.26 0.79 -13.66
CA THR A 492 19.04 1.59 -12.47
C THR A 492 18.89 0.73 -11.21
N THR A 493 18.96 1.36 -10.05
CA THR A 493 18.77 0.71 -8.75
C THR A 493 17.59 1.35 -7.99
N VAL A 494 17.03 0.58 -7.04
CA VAL A 494 15.98 1.06 -6.13
C VAL A 494 16.43 2.32 -5.37
N GLN A 495 17.70 2.34 -4.91
CA GLN A 495 18.30 3.48 -4.21
C GLN A 495 18.39 4.71 -5.10
N GLU A 496 18.78 4.53 -6.36
CA GLU A 496 18.83 5.63 -7.32
C GLU A 496 17.44 6.22 -7.57
N LEU A 497 16.45 5.39 -7.88
CA LEU A 497 15.06 5.84 -8.05
C LEU A 497 14.56 6.60 -6.82
N GLY A 498 14.87 6.10 -5.61
CA GLY A 498 14.51 6.73 -4.36
C GLY A 498 15.01 8.16 -4.22
N LEU A 499 16.24 8.47 -4.68
CA LEU A 499 16.78 9.84 -4.66
C LEU A 499 15.99 10.80 -5.54
N TYR A 500 15.52 10.33 -6.71
CA TYR A 500 14.67 11.13 -7.60
C TYR A 500 13.25 11.26 -7.05
N MET A 501 12.69 10.19 -6.50
CA MET A 501 11.36 10.20 -5.87
C MET A 501 11.28 11.14 -4.66
N ALA A 502 12.39 11.30 -3.94
CA ALA A 502 12.53 12.23 -2.82
C ALA A 502 12.90 13.67 -3.24
N GLY A 503 13.10 13.93 -4.53
CA GLY A 503 13.49 15.25 -5.05
C GLY A 503 14.95 15.64 -4.78
N ALA A 504 15.78 14.70 -4.29
CA ALA A 504 17.19 14.93 -4.03
C ALA A 504 18.03 15.05 -5.31
N ARG A 505 17.49 14.56 -6.44
CA ARG A 505 18.11 14.65 -7.78
C ARG A 505 17.08 14.93 -8.86
N LYS A 506 17.51 15.57 -9.96
CA LYS A 506 16.72 15.78 -11.17
C LYS A 506 17.65 15.61 -12.39
N GLN A 507 17.26 14.85 -13.42
CA GLN A 507 18.02 14.73 -14.65
C GLN A 507 18.09 16.09 -15.36
N GLY A 508 19.28 16.46 -15.88
CA GLY A 508 19.48 17.72 -16.62
C GLY A 508 19.69 18.97 -15.76
N LYS A 509 19.77 18.84 -14.44
CA LYS A 509 20.25 19.89 -13.53
C LYS A 509 21.35 19.28 -12.66
N GLU A 510 22.63 19.49 -13.04
CA GLU A 510 23.78 19.35 -12.16
C GLU A 510 23.90 20.59 -11.26
#